data_57a113bc9977a32bc2b663a5b412cbd9
#
_entry.id   57a113bc9977a32bc2b663a5b412cbd9
#
_cell.length_a   1.000
_cell.length_b   1.000
_cell.length_c   1.000
_cell.angle_alpha   90.00
_cell.angle_beta   90.00
_cell.angle_gamma   90.00
#
_symmetry.space_group_name_H-M   'P 1'
#
loop_
_entity.id
_entity.type
_entity.pdbx_description
1 polymer ?
#
loop_
_entity_poly.entity_id
_entity_poly.type
_entity_poly.pdbx_seq_one_letter_code
_entity_poly.pdbx_strand_id
1 'polypeptide(L)'
;VTTCWIPGADESPFNIHNLPFGVFSTADETRPRIGVRIGDQILDLHKAVLSGDCQTCATCTALRDPALNRLLSLGREAWRQVRAHAQQALTESSIQNTVANWLTPISEAIMHAPLVVTDYVDFTMRTPDAARLFPRASNGRASTLLPSGMELMRPAGHRRGEDGRPVFGPTRALDIEAEVGFIIGGESEIGRPVSPDEFEEYVFGAVLLNDWTARDFAALETDGLGPFASKSFATSMSAWVTPIEALNASRTAAPTPHLDMASYLKESDRYGFDLRLNIEVNGVGVAGADFAESYWTPAQQLAQLTAGGALLRPGLLYGSGEAATGQFQLANGDTVKVTATAPGPRGTTIALGEVETRILPSIT
;
A
#
# COMPACT_ATOMS: atom_id res chain seq x y z
N VAL A 1 29.17 7.43 -5.08
CA VAL A 1 28.27 6.45 -4.44
C VAL A 1 27.64 7.17 -3.27
N THR A 2 26.32 7.32 -3.30
CA THR A 2 25.58 7.93 -2.18
C THR A 2 25.49 6.87 -1.08
N THR A 3 26.30 7.01 -0.04
CA THR A 3 26.37 6.07 1.10
C THR A 3 25.68 6.72 2.30
N CYS A 4 24.81 5.98 2.95
CA CYS A 4 24.17 6.41 4.19
C CYS A 4 25.17 6.32 5.34
N TRP A 5 25.23 7.32 6.20
CA TRP A 5 26.10 7.32 7.37
C TRP A 5 25.54 6.50 8.55
N ILE A 6 24.30 6.01 8.46
CA ILE A 6 23.69 5.13 9.48
C ILE A 6 24.26 3.71 9.28
N PRO A 7 24.88 3.10 10.30
CA PRO A 7 25.44 1.75 10.19
C PRO A 7 24.39 0.71 9.80
N GLY A 8 24.75 -0.15 8.83
CA GLY A 8 23.87 -1.24 8.35
C GLY A 8 22.71 -0.82 7.47
N ALA A 9 22.52 0.48 7.23
CA ALA A 9 21.39 0.96 6.45
C ALA A 9 21.52 0.63 4.96
N ASP A 10 22.73 0.64 4.41
CA ASP A 10 22.94 0.38 2.98
C ASP A 10 22.68 -1.09 2.61
N GLU A 11 22.87 -2.03 3.54
CA GLU A 11 22.57 -3.47 3.40
C GLU A 11 21.11 -3.81 3.68
N SER A 12 20.36 -2.89 4.29
CA SER A 12 18.96 -3.07 4.61
C SER A 12 18.07 -2.93 3.36
N PRO A 13 16.95 -3.65 3.25
CA PRO A 13 15.93 -3.36 2.23
C PRO A 13 15.19 -2.03 2.46
N PHE A 14 15.42 -1.39 3.60
CA PHE A 14 15.02 -0.01 3.92
C PHE A 14 16.22 0.94 3.82
N ASN A 15 16.97 0.86 2.72
CA ASN A 15 18.15 1.67 2.45
C ASN A 15 17.82 3.06 1.91
N ILE A 16 18.85 3.84 1.58
CA ILE A 16 18.75 5.21 1.08
C ILE A 16 17.95 5.34 -0.25
N HIS A 17 17.80 4.25 -1.00
CA HIS A 17 17.00 4.23 -2.23
C HIS A 17 15.54 3.96 -1.97
N ASN A 18 15.18 3.36 -0.83
CA ASN A 18 13.81 3.09 -0.42
C ASN A 18 13.18 4.33 0.25
N LEU A 19 13.54 4.60 1.49
CA LEU A 19 13.03 5.69 2.31
C LEU A 19 11.49 5.75 2.35
N PRO A 20 10.81 4.69 2.82
CA PRO A 20 9.37 4.70 2.90
C PRO A 20 8.88 5.64 3.99
N PHE A 21 7.75 6.30 3.72
CA PHE A 21 7.07 7.18 4.66
C PHE A 21 6.15 6.41 5.58
N GLY A 22 6.08 6.80 6.83
CA GLY A 22 5.15 6.24 7.81
C GLY A 22 4.73 7.28 8.84
N VAL A 23 3.77 6.89 9.68
CA VAL A 23 3.32 7.69 10.82
C VAL A 23 3.56 6.88 12.08
N PHE A 24 4.23 7.49 13.05
CA PHE A 24 4.63 6.82 14.28
C PHE A 24 4.51 7.73 15.50
N SER A 25 4.46 7.11 16.66
CA SER A 25 4.65 7.75 17.98
C SER A 25 5.63 6.91 18.81
N THR A 26 5.99 7.39 19.98
CA THR A 26 6.77 6.65 20.97
C THR A 26 6.05 6.70 22.32
N ALA A 27 6.49 5.90 23.28
CA ALA A 27 5.91 5.91 24.64
C ALA A 27 6.02 7.31 25.30
N ASP A 28 7.13 8.01 25.05
CA ASP A 28 7.39 9.34 25.64
C ASP A 28 6.73 10.47 24.84
N GLU A 29 6.49 10.26 23.53
CA GLU A 29 5.88 11.24 22.64
C GLU A 29 4.72 10.60 21.87
N THR A 30 3.54 10.63 22.48
CA THR A 30 2.35 9.89 22.03
C THR A 30 1.64 10.52 20.83
N ARG A 31 1.97 11.76 20.44
CA ARG A 31 1.41 12.40 19.25
C ARG A 31 1.95 11.73 17.99
N PRO A 32 1.08 11.20 17.09
CA PRO A 32 1.50 10.69 15.82
C PRO A 32 2.20 11.75 14.96
N ARG A 33 3.26 11.37 14.26
CA ARG A 33 4.07 12.25 13.42
C ARG A 33 4.69 11.51 12.25
N ILE A 34 4.97 12.24 11.19
CA ILE A 34 5.51 11.68 9.94
C ILE A 34 7.01 11.41 10.10
N GLY A 35 7.43 10.22 9.68
CA GLY A 35 8.82 9.83 9.59
C GLY A 35 9.13 9.04 8.32
N VAL A 36 10.41 8.88 8.04
CA VAL A 36 10.96 8.08 6.94
C VAL A 36 11.83 6.98 7.52
N ARG A 37 11.59 5.73 7.14
CA ARG A 37 12.41 4.60 7.60
C ARG A 37 13.72 4.52 6.86
N ILE A 38 14.78 4.27 7.60
CA ILE A 38 16.14 4.01 7.12
C ILE A 38 16.79 2.92 7.98
N GLY A 39 17.00 1.73 7.43
CA GLY A 39 17.45 0.59 8.22
C GLY A 39 16.52 0.31 9.40
N ASP A 40 17.08 0.27 10.60
CA ASP A 40 16.37 0.09 11.87
C ASP A 40 16.09 1.42 12.59
N GLN A 41 16.15 2.54 11.86
CA GLN A 41 15.86 3.88 12.36
C GLN A 41 14.69 4.52 11.60
N ILE A 42 14.06 5.48 12.24
CA ILE A 42 13.09 6.41 11.65
C ILE A 42 13.68 7.80 11.72
N LEU A 43 13.83 8.46 10.58
CA LEU A 43 14.10 9.90 10.53
C LEU A 43 12.79 10.64 10.79
N ASP A 44 12.70 11.30 11.94
CA ASP A 44 11.55 12.08 12.39
C ASP A 44 11.51 13.41 11.63
N LEU A 45 10.62 13.49 10.63
CA LEU A 45 10.50 14.70 9.79
C LEU A 45 9.88 15.87 10.55
N HIS A 46 9.09 15.62 11.60
CA HIS A 46 8.54 16.66 12.45
C HIS A 46 9.66 17.37 13.25
N LYS A 47 10.58 16.61 13.85
CA LYS A 47 11.77 17.16 14.53
C LYS A 47 12.68 17.90 13.56
N ALA A 48 12.89 17.35 12.37
CA ALA A 48 13.70 18.01 11.32
C ALA A 48 13.14 19.37 10.96
N VAL A 49 11.82 19.51 10.78
CA VAL A 49 11.16 20.80 10.49
C VAL A 49 11.26 21.77 11.66
N LEU A 50 11.07 21.32 12.91
CA LEU A 50 11.16 22.18 14.08
C LEU A 50 12.56 22.75 14.31
N SER A 51 13.59 22.02 13.86
CA SER A 51 14.99 22.43 13.98
C SER A 51 15.49 23.25 12.80
N GLY A 52 14.71 23.35 11.72
CA GLY A 52 15.07 24.09 10.50
C GLY A 52 14.68 25.56 10.52
N ASP A 53 15.28 26.33 9.62
CA ASP A 53 15.02 27.78 9.48
C ASP A 53 13.64 28.10 8.90
N CYS A 54 13.12 27.20 8.03
CA CYS A 54 11.81 27.35 7.42
C CYS A 54 10.74 26.63 8.24
N GLN A 55 9.88 27.37 8.93
CA GLN A 55 8.81 26.78 9.74
C GLN A 55 7.40 27.05 9.20
N THR A 56 7.24 27.85 8.17
CA THR A 56 5.94 28.37 7.72
C THR A 56 5.56 27.98 6.30
N CYS A 57 6.45 27.35 5.52
CA CYS A 57 6.11 26.88 4.18
C CYS A 57 5.05 25.77 4.21
N ALA A 58 4.36 25.56 3.09
CA ALA A 58 3.30 24.57 2.96
C ALA A 58 3.80 23.15 3.32
N THR A 59 4.99 22.77 2.84
CA THR A 59 5.63 21.48 3.12
C THR A 59 5.95 21.33 4.60
N CYS A 60 6.58 22.33 5.22
CA CYS A 60 6.89 22.31 6.65
C CYS A 60 5.62 22.18 7.50
N THR A 61 4.55 22.83 7.10
CA THR A 61 3.25 22.74 7.76
C THR A 61 2.66 21.33 7.59
N ALA A 62 2.76 20.75 6.39
CA ALA A 62 2.25 19.40 6.12
C ALA A 62 2.99 18.31 6.91
N LEU A 63 4.31 18.45 7.09
CA LEU A 63 5.12 17.49 7.87
C LEU A 63 4.85 17.54 9.39
N ARG A 64 4.07 18.52 9.87
CA ARG A 64 3.61 18.59 11.26
C ARG A 64 2.27 17.91 11.49
N ASP A 65 1.59 17.50 10.43
CA ASP A 65 0.32 16.79 10.53
C ASP A 65 0.52 15.35 11.05
N PRO A 66 -0.48 14.77 11.71
CA PRO A 66 -0.41 13.40 12.23
C PRO A 66 -0.66 12.33 11.15
N ALA A 67 -0.80 12.71 9.89
CA ALA A 67 -1.07 11.83 8.74
C ALA A 67 -0.49 12.42 7.44
N LEU A 68 -0.25 11.57 6.45
CA LEU A 68 0.35 11.97 5.16
C LEU A 68 -0.58 12.83 4.28
N ASN A 69 -1.90 12.88 4.54
CA ASN A 69 -2.88 13.48 3.61
C ASN A 69 -2.54 14.89 3.17
N ARG A 70 -2.06 15.74 4.08
CA ARG A 70 -1.67 17.11 3.73
C ARG A 70 -0.42 17.16 2.87
N LEU A 71 0.57 16.29 3.13
CA LEU A 71 1.74 16.17 2.27
C LEU A 71 1.34 15.67 0.87
N LEU A 72 0.44 14.69 0.81
CA LEU A 72 -0.10 14.16 -0.44
C LEU A 72 -0.71 15.28 -1.29
N SER A 73 -1.52 16.15 -0.69
CA SER A 73 -2.22 17.24 -1.40
C SER A 73 -1.30 18.33 -1.98
N LEU A 74 -0.02 18.35 -1.61
CA LEU A 74 0.95 19.30 -2.16
C LEU A 74 1.51 18.91 -3.54
N GLY A 75 1.24 17.69 -4.00
CA GLY A 75 1.63 17.20 -5.31
C GLY A 75 3.07 16.70 -5.39
N ARG A 76 3.39 16.14 -6.55
CA ARG A 76 4.62 15.40 -6.84
C ARG A 76 5.90 16.18 -6.52
N GLU A 77 5.97 17.45 -6.86
CA GLU A 77 7.19 18.24 -6.62
C GLU A 77 7.51 18.35 -5.12
N ALA A 78 6.49 18.57 -4.28
CA ALA A 78 6.70 18.60 -2.83
C ALA A 78 7.15 17.24 -2.28
N TRP A 79 6.60 16.13 -2.77
CA TRP A 79 7.01 14.78 -2.35
C TRP A 79 8.49 14.52 -2.67
N ARG A 80 8.91 14.88 -3.89
CA ARG A 80 10.30 14.75 -4.34
C ARG A 80 11.26 15.59 -3.51
N GLN A 81 10.88 16.82 -3.21
CA GLN A 81 11.68 17.72 -2.36
C GLN A 81 11.86 17.14 -0.95
N VAL A 82 10.79 16.65 -0.31
CA VAL A 82 10.89 16.04 1.02
C VAL A 82 11.80 14.81 0.99
N ARG A 83 11.64 13.94 -0.02
CA ARG A 83 12.49 12.77 -0.20
C ARG A 83 13.96 13.16 -0.41
N ALA A 84 14.24 14.14 -1.26
CA ALA A 84 15.59 14.62 -1.53
C ALA A 84 16.25 15.21 -0.27
N HIS A 85 15.51 15.97 0.52
CA HIS A 85 16.01 16.51 1.81
C HIS A 85 16.29 15.37 2.81
N ALA A 86 15.44 14.34 2.87
CA ALA A 86 15.71 13.16 3.71
C ALA A 86 16.98 12.44 3.25
N GLN A 87 17.17 12.24 1.94
CA GLN A 87 18.39 11.66 1.38
C GLN A 87 19.62 12.51 1.73
N GLN A 88 19.56 13.82 1.55
CA GLN A 88 20.64 14.72 1.92
C GLN A 88 20.99 14.61 3.40
N ALA A 89 20.00 14.68 4.29
CA ALA A 89 20.20 14.56 5.73
C ALA A 89 20.91 13.25 6.13
N LEU A 90 20.62 12.16 5.42
CA LEU A 90 21.14 10.82 5.71
C LEU A 90 22.47 10.51 5.04
N THR A 91 22.98 11.39 4.18
CA THR A 91 24.23 11.18 3.41
C THR A 91 25.27 12.26 3.63
N GLU A 92 24.90 13.44 4.13
CA GLU A 92 25.78 14.56 4.37
C GLU A 92 26.42 14.50 5.76
N SER A 93 27.72 14.20 5.81
CA SER A 93 28.46 14.02 7.06
C SER A 93 28.55 15.29 7.91
N SER A 94 28.51 16.47 7.28
CA SER A 94 28.63 17.76 7.98
C SER A 94 27.50 18.04 8.97
N ILE A 95 26.30 17.48 8.73
CA ILE A 95 25.10 17.66 9.56
C ILE A 95 24.74 16.39 10.36
N GLN A 96 25.54 15.34 10.29
CA GLN A 96 25.27 14.05 10.94
C GLN A 96 24.91 14.19 12.43
N ASN A 97 25.66 14.98 13.20
CA ASN A 97 25.44 15.18 14.62
C ASN A 97 24.07 15.84 14.92
N THR A 98 23.62 16.72 14.03
CA THR A 98 22.30 17.35 14.16
C THR A 98 21.20 16.35 13.83
N VAL A 99 21.34 15.63 12.71
CA VAL A 99 20.36 14.65 12.23
C VAL A 99 20.24 13.46 13.17
N ALA A 100 21.32 13.05 13.85
CA ALA A 100 21.27 11.99 14.84
C ALA A 100 20.24 12.23 15.95
N ASN A 101 19.93 13.49 16.31
CA ASN A 101 18.92 13.84 17.29
C ASN A 101 17.46 13.71 16.73
N TRP A 102 17.31 13.51 15.44
CA TRP A 102 16.01 13.30 14.78
C TRP A 102 15.73 11.82 14.52
N LEU A 103 16.66 10.94 14.85
CA LEU A 103 16.48 9.49 14.68
C LEU A 103 15.72 8.91 15.87
N THR A 104 14.87 7.94 15.57
CA THR A 104 14.16 7.13 16.55
C THR A 104 14.33 5.65 16.15
N PRO A 105 14.81 4.78 17.05
CA PRO A 105 14.87 3.34 16.76
C PRO A 105 13.49 2.78 16.43
N ILE A 106 13.40 1.91 15.42
CA ILE A 106 12.13 1.28 15.02
C ILE A 106 11.51 0.47 16.18
N SER A 107 12.34 -0.09 17.05
CA SER A 107 11.92 -0.86 18.23
C SER A 107 11.21 -0.04 19.29
N GLU A 108 11.34 1.29 19.28
CA GLU A 108 10.68 2.22 20.18
C GLU A 108 9.42 2.84 19.57
N ALA A 109 9.21 2.60 18.27
CA ALA A 109 8.12 3.20 17.52
C ALA A 109 6.82 2.40 17.67
N ILE A 110 5.74 3.11 17.87
CA ILE A 110 4.37 2.61 17.73
C ILE A 110 3.86 3.12 16.39
N MET A 111 3.67 2.21 15.43
CA MET A 111 3.22 2.58 14.08
C MET A 111 1.71 2.81 14.04
N HIS A 112 1.30 3.78 13.23
CA HIS A 112 -0.09 4.14 12.99
C HIS A 112 -0.45 3.98 11.51
N ALA A 113 -1.74 4.09 11.17
CA ALA A 113 -2.16 4.23 9.78
C ALA A 113 -1.43 5.45 9.16
N PRO A 114 -0.75 5.29 8.01
CA PRO A 114 0.07 6.37 7.44
C PRO A 114 -0.78 7.53 6.92
N LEU A 115 -2.04 7.28 6.60
CA LEU A 115 -2.97 8.27 6.07
C LEU A 115 -4.42 7.91 6.45
N VAL A 116 -5.30 8.89 6.34
CA VAL A 116 -6.74 8.67 6.30
C VAL A 116 -7.11 8.34 4.86
N VAL A 117 -7.54 7.11 4.61
CA VAL A 117 -7.99 6.69 3.28
C VAL A 117 -9.34 7.34 2.98
N THR A 118 -9.39 8.16 1.93
CA THR A 118 -10.59 8.93 1.55
C THR A 118 -11.57 8.11 0.74
N ASP A 119 -11.06 7.16 -0.04
CA ASP A 119 -11.83 6.23 -0.85
C ASP A 119 -11.01 4.96 -1.10
N TYR A 120 -11.66 3.83 -1.33
CA TYR A 120 -10.98 2.56 -1.62
C TYR A 120 -11.65 1.87 -2.81
N VAL A 121 -10.84 1.49 -3.79
CA VAL A 121 -11.26 0.71 -4.96
C VAL A 121 -10.36 -0.52 -5.07
N ASP A 122 -10.98 -1.69 -5.21
CA ASP A 122 -10.31 -2.97 -5.35
C ASP A 122 -10.45 -3.47 -6.79
N PHE A 123 -9.30 -3.58 -7.50
CA PHE A 123 -9.22 -4.09 -8.85
C PHE A 123 -9.11 -5.62 -8.86
N THR A 124 -9.30 -6.20 -10.04
CA THR A 124 -9.07 -7.63 -10.28
C THR A 124 -7.82 -7.79 -11.13
N MET A 125 -6.76 -8.37 -10.57
CA MET A 125 -5.50 -8.62 -11.26
C MET A 125 -5.61 -9.78 -12.26
N ARG A 126 -6.30 -10.86 -11.88
CA ARG A 126 -6.52 -12.05 -12.69
C ARG A 126 -7.89 -11.98 -13.36
N THR A 127 -7.90 -11.74 -14.66
CA THR A 127 -9.14 -11.70 -15.43
C THR A 127 -9.31 -12.95 -16.28
N PRO A 128 -10.47 -13.62 -16.26
CA PRO A 128 -10.85 -14.62 -17.28
C PRO A 128 -10.80 -14.01 -18.69
N ASP A 129 -10.54 -14.80 -19.71
CA ASP A 129 -10.31 -14.34 -21.10
C ASP A 129 -11.40 -13.39 -21.64
N ALA A 130 -12.66 -13.59 -21.26
CA ALA A 130 -13.78 -12.73 -21.67
C ALA A 130 -13.82 -11.35 -21.00
N ALA A 131 -13.06 -11.14 -19.94
CA ALA A 131 -13.05 -9.89 -19.16
C ALA A 131 -11.79 -9.04 -19.37
N ARG A 132 -10.94 -9.37 -20.33
CA ARG A 132 -9.68 -8.68 -20.63
C ARG A 132 -9.83 -7.43 -21.50
N LEU A 133 -11.03 -6.90 -21.62
CA LEU A 133 -11.31 -5.68 -22.41
C LEU A 133 -10.95 -4.40 -21.66
N PHE A 134 -11.03 -4.40 -20.34
CA PHE A 134 -10.71 -3.29 -19.43
C PHE A 134 -10.47 -3.79 -18.00
N PRO A 135 -9.73 -3.04 -17.17
CA PRO A 135 -9.58 -3.37 -15.75
C PRO A 135 -10.93 -3.36 -15.04
N ARG A 136 -11.25 -4.43 -14.32
CA ARG A 136 -12.48 -4.52 -13.52
C ARG A 136 -12.18 -4.20 -12.06
N ALA A 137 -13.09 -3.50 -11.41
CA ALA A 137 -12.96 -3.14 -10.01
C ALA A 137 -14.31 -3.20 -9.29
N SER A 138 -14.23 -3.28 -7.97
CA SER A 138 -15.35 -3.06 -7.05
C SER A 138 -15.02 -1.91 -6.09
N ASN A 139 -16.05 -1.27 -5.55
CA ASN A 139 -15.87 -0.29 -4.48
C ASN A 139 -15.59 -1.04 -3.18
N GLY A 140 -14.43 -0.77 -2.61
CA GLY A 140 -14.05 -1.25 -1.29
C GLY A 140 -14.62 -0.37 -0.17
N ARG A 141 -14.34 -0.73 1.07
CA ARG A 141 -14.78 0.04 2.23
C ARG A 141 -13.61 0.72 2.93
N ALA A 142 -13.38 2.00 2.64
CA ALA A 142 -12.28 2.78 3.22
C ALA A 142 -12.28 2.79 4.77
N SER A 143 -13.46 2.75 5.40
CA SER A 143 -13.58 2.79 6.87
C SER A 143 -13.14 1.51 7.60
N THR A 144 -12.85 0.43 6.87
CA THR A 144 -12.39 -0.85 7.44
C THR A 144 -10.95 -1.18 7.05
N LEU A 145 -10.18 -0.19 6.58
CA LEU A 145 -8.74 -0.31 6.42
C LEU A 145 -8.06 -0.25 7.79
N LEU A 146 -7.34 -1.32 8.13
CA LEU A 146 -6.66 -1.52 9.40
C LEU A 146 -5.15 -1.44 9.18
N PRO A 147 -4.39 -0.69 10.00
CA PRO A 147 -2.94 -0.73 9.93
C PRO A 147 -2.41 -2.12 10.35
N SER A 148 -1.28 -2.51 9.76
CA SER A 148 -0.52 -3.71 10.14
C SER A 148 -0.29 -3.77 11.66
N GLY A 149 -0.38 -4.96 12.25
CA GLY A 149 -0.26 -5.20 13.69
C GLY A 149 -1.59 -5.18 14.44
N MET A 150 -2.69 -4.77 13.81
CA MET A 150 -4.03 -4.88 14.41
C MET A 150 -4.59 -6.31 14.29
N GLU A 151 -5.33 -6.72 15.31
CA GLU A 151 -6.02 -8.01 15.33
C GLU A 151 -7.31 -7.96 14.51
N LEU A 152 -7.62 -9.06 13.80
CA LEU A 152 -8.83 -9.23 13.02
C LEU A 152 -9.83 -10.12 13.75
N MET A 153 -10.97 -9.57 14.10
CA MET A 153 -12.12 -10.38 14.55
C MET A 153 -12.69 -11.16 13.37
N ARG A 154 -12.79 -12.50 13.49
CA ARG A 154 -13.43 -13.32 12.45
C ARG A 154 -14.84 -12.81 12.16
N PRO A 155 -15.17 -12.45 10.92
CA PRO A 155 -16.47 -11.86 10.61
C PRO A 155 -17.60 -12.89 10.72
N ALA A 156 -18.80 -12.40 11.08
CA ALA A 156 -20.03 -13.16 10.99
C ALA A 156 -20.94 -12.58 9.92
N GLY A 157 -21.62 -13.47 9.21
CA GLY A 157 -22.50 -13.10 8.09
C GLY A 157 -23.34 -14.28 7.63
N HIS A 158 -24.02 -14.11 6.50
CA HIS A 158 -24.81 -15.18 5.90
C HIS A 158 -23.95 -16.07 5.04
N ARG A 159 -24.07 -17.38 5.24
CA ARG A 159 -23.43 -18.44 4.46
C ARG A 159 -24.43 -19.56 4.17
N ARG A 160 -24.12 -20.43 3.24
CA ARG A 160 -24.99 -21.58 2.92
C ARG A 160 -24.91 -22.62 4.04
N GLY A 161 -26.07 -22.99 4.59
CA GLY A 161 -26.22 -24.07 5.54
C GLY A 161 -26.17 -25.46 4.86
N GLU A 162 -26.17 -26.53 5.66
CA GLU A 162 -26.11 -27.92 5.16
C GLU A 162 -27.36 -28.26 4.34
N ASP A 163 -28.51 -27.68 4.65
CA ASP A 163 -29.77 -27.82 3.92
C ASP A 163 -29.87 -26.87 2.70
N GLY A 164 -28.80 -26.14 2.38
CA GLY A 164 -28.72 -25.19 1.29
C GLY A 164 -29.34 -23.82 1.59
N ARG A 165 -29.99 -23.64 2.75
CA ARG A 165 -30.57 -22.34 3.16
C ARG A 165 -29.54 -21.42 3.76
N PRO A 166 -29.70 -20.09 3.65
CA PRO A 166 -28.84 -19.14 4.34
C PRO A 166 -28.91 -19.29 5.87
N VAL A 167 -27.75 -19.37 6.51
CA VAL A 167 -27.60 -19.36 7.97
C VAL A 167 -26.65 -18.24 8.37
N PHE A 168 -26.90 -17.55 9.46
CA PHE A 168 -26.03 -16.51 10.00
C PHE A 168 -25.03 -17.12 10.99
N GLY A 169 -23.77 -16.67 10.93
CA GLY A 169 -22.73 -17.09 11.86
C GLY A 169 -21.32 -16.75 11.36
N PRO A 170 -20.28 -17.12 12.10
CA PRO A 170 -18.90 -16.88 11.72
C PRO A 170 -18.55 -17.53 10.37
N THR A 171 -17.70 -16.85 9.59
CA THR A 171 -17.17 -17.45 8.35
C THR A 171 -16.36 -18.73 8.66
N ARG A 172 -16.58 -19.74 7.83
CA ARG A 172 -15.81 -21.00 7.82
C ARG A 172 -14.74 -21.02 6.74
N ALA A 173 -14.72 -19.99 5.87
CA ALA A 173 -13.82 -19.88 4.74
C ALA A 173 -13.23 -18.45 4.66
N LEU A 174 -12.55 -18.04 5.76
CA LEU A 174 -11.76 -16.80 5.76
C LEU A 174 -10.51 -17.03 4.94
N ASP A 175 -10.21 -16.10 4.03
CA ASP A 175 -9.12 -16.22 3.07
C ASP A 175 -8.29 -14.94 2.98
N ILE A 176 -7.07 -15.07 2.40
CA ILE A 176 -6.06 -14.03 2.21
C ILE A 176 -6.10 -13.60 0.76
N GLU A 177 -6.11 -12.30 0.51
CA GLU A 177 -5.82 -11.71 -0.80
C GLU A 177 -4.68 -10.72 -0.65
N ALA A 178 -3.45 -11.19 -0.95
CA ALA A 178 -2.26 -10.36 -0.90
C ALA A 178 -2.16 -9.49 -2.15
N GLU A 179 -2.06 -8.17 -1.96
CA GLU A 179 -2.11 -7.18 -3.01
C GLU A 179 -1.08 -6.08 -2.84
N VAL A 180 -0.86 -5.33 -3.92
CA VAL A 180 -0.17 -4.04 -3.89
C VAL A 180 -1.20 -2.93 -4.00
N GLY A 181 -1.25 -2.06 -3.02
CA GLY A 181 -2.10 -0.87 -3.03
C GLY A 181 -1.32 0.35 -3.52
N PHE A 182 -1.98 1.23 -4.27
CA PHE A 182 -1.40 2.49 -4.77
C PHE A 182 -2.15 3.67 -4.19
N ILE A 183 -1.39 4.61 -3.59
CA ILE A 183 -1.94 5.78 -2.89
C ILE A 183 -1.91 6.99 -3.82
N ILE A 184 -3.07 7.58 -4.04
CA ILE A 184 -3.22 8.83 -4.78
C ILE A 184 -2.84 10.01 -3.89
N GLY A 185 -1.93 10.83 -4.40
CA GLY A 185 -1.52 12.08 -3.75
C GLY A 185 -2.01 13.33 -4.49
N GLY A 186 -2.08 13.28 -5.82
CA GLY A 186 -2.58 14.39 -6.63
C GLY A 186 -4.10 14.50 -6.65
N GLU A 187 -4.62 15.68 -6.99
CA GLU A 187 -6.05 15.91 -7.24
C GLU A 187 -6.26 16.11 -8.74
N SER A 188 -7.27 15.42 -9.33
CA SER A 188 -7.64 15.60 -10.72
C SER A 188 -8.89 16.49 -10.85
N GLU A 189 -9.20 16.89 -12.09
CA GLU A 189 -10.42 17.64 -12.37
C GLU A 189 -11.59 16.69 -12.64
N ILE A 190 -12.76 17.01 -12.08
CA ILE A 190 -13.99 16.26 -12.35
C ILE A 190 -14.32 16.33 -13.85
N GLY A 191 -14.70 15.19 -14.43
CA GLY A 191 -15.01 15.06 -15.85
C GLY A 191 -13.80 14.92 -16.77
N ARG A 192 -12.56 15.04 -16.25
CA ARG A 192 -11.31 14.83 -17.00
C ARG A 192 -10.73 13.43 -16.68
N PRO A 193 -10.78 12.48 -17.64
CA PRO A 193 -10.05 11.21 -17.48
C PRO A 193 -8.54 11.45 -17.38
N VAL A 194 -7.89 10.69 -16.51
CA VAL A 194 -6.43 10.68 -16.35
C VAL A 194 -5.83 9.64 -17.30
N SER A 195 -4.80 10.04 -18.04
CA SER A 195 -4.06 9.12 -18.91
C SER A 195 -3.19 8.17 -18.07
N PRO A 196 -2.95 6.92 -18.53
CA PRO A 196 -1.94 6.05 -17.90
C PRO A 196 -0.56 6.71 -17.83
N ASP A 197 -0.19 7.53 -18.82
CA ASP A 197 1.09 8.24 -18.88
C ASP A 197 1.25 9.31 -17.75
N GLU A 198 0.14 9.69 -17.09
CA GLU A 198 0.14 10.60 -15.96
C GLU A 198 0.27 9.87 -14.59
N PHE A 199 0.51 8.56 -14.58
CA PHE A 199 0.56 7.73 -13.37
C PHE A 199 1.43 8.31 -12.26
N GLU A 200 2.66 8.71 -12.56
CA GLU A 200 3.59 9.26 -11.58
C GLU A 200 3.21 10.66 -11.07
N GLU A 201 2.35 11.38 -11.78
CA GLU A 201 1.88 12.68 -11.34
C GLU A 201 0.88 12.56 -10.20
N TYR A 202 0.07 11.49 -10.23
CA TYR A 202 -1.01 11.27 -9.25
C TYR A 202 -0.67 10.26 -8.17
N VAL A 203 0.19 9.25 -8.45
CA VAL A 203 0.52 8.21 -7.48
C VAL A 203 1.73 8.57 -6.64
N PHE A 204 1.50 8.73 -5.35
CA PHE A 204 2.57 9.01 -4.37
C PHE A 204 3.44 7.79 -4.11
N GLY A 205 2.84 6.62 -3.90
CA GLY A 205 3.58 5.44 -3.52
C GLY A 205 2.72 4.19 -3.42
N ALA A 206 3.38 3.09 -3.07
CA ALA A 206 2.80 1.78 -2.91
C ALA A 206 2.82 1.30 -1.46
N VAL A 207 1.82 0.51 -1.11
CA VAL A 207 1.66 -0.20 0.17
C VAL A 207 1.34 -1.67 -0.09
N LEU A 208 1.52 -2.52 0.92
CA LEU A 208 0.97 -3.87 0.90
C LEU A 208 -0.43 -3.88 1.48
N LEU A 209 -1.29 -4.70 0.90
CA LEU A 209 -2.63 -4.97 1.39
C LEU A 209 -2.81 -6.47 1.62
N ASN A 210 -3.67 -6.80 2.58
CA ASN A 210 -4.34 -8.08 2.66
C ASN A 210 -5.85 -7.79 2.71
N ASP A 211 -6.53 -8.00 1.58
CA ASP A 211 -7.96 -7.76 1.46
C ASP A 211 -8.72 -9.02 1.87
N TRP A 212 -9.06 -9.09 3.15
CA TRP A 212 -9.66 -10.25 3.77
C TRP A 212 -10.98 -10.64 3.13
N THR A 213 -11.12 -11.91 2.76
CA THR A 213 -12.30 -12.41 2.06
C THR A 213 -12.97 -13.54 2.83
N ALA A 214 -14.28 -13.42 3.07
CA ALA A 214 -15.11 -14.51 3.55
C ALA A 214 -15.73 -15.23 2.35
N ARG A 215 -15.05 -16.26 1.84
CA ARG A 215 -15.44 -16.97 0.59
C ARG A 215 -16.82 -17.62 0.66
N ASP A 216 -17.22 -18.09 1.84
CA ASP A 216 -18.55 -18.68 2.04
C ASP A 216 -19.69 -17.62 2.04
N PHE A 217 -19.40 -16.36 2.40
CA PHE A 217 -20.33 -15.25 2.22
C PHE A 217 -20.40 -14.84 0.74
N ALA A 218 -19.23 -14.69 0.10
CA ALA A 218 -19.13 -14.35 -1.32
C ALA A 218 -19.93 -15.32 -2.21
N ALA A 219 -19.99 -16.60 -1.86
CA ALA A 219 -20.78 -17.61 -2.58
C ALA A 219 -22.29 -17.36 -2.57
N LEU A 220 -22.83 -16.47 -1.70
CA LEU A 220 -24.20 -16.02 -1.70
C LEU A 220 -24.38 -14.64 -2.34
N GLU A 221 -23.30 -13.87 -2.52
CA GLU A 221 -23.32 -12.51 -3.08
C GLU A 221 -23.04 -12.54 -4.60
N THR A 222 -23.80 -13.37 -5.35
CA THR A 222 -23.56 -13.64 -6.78
C THR A 222 -24.56 -12.97 -7.72
N ASP A 223 -25.46 -12.15 -7.23
CA ASP A 223 -26.62 -11.60 -7.94
C ASP A 223 -26.34 -10.30 -8.72
N GLY A 224 -25.06 -9.98 -8.97
CA GLY A 224 -24.65 -8.89 -9.85
C GLY A 224 -24.42 -7.53 -9.17
N LEU A 225 -24.72 -7.38 -7.87
CA LEU A 225 -24.41 -6.16 -7.09
C LEU A 225 -22.92 -6.11 -6.66
N GLY A 226 -22.22 -7.22 -6.78
CA GLY A 226 -20.84 -7.36 -6.35
C GLY A 226 -20.69 -7.77 -4.88
N PRO A 227 -19.45 -7.99 -4.42
CA PRO A 227 -19.16 -8.39 -3.04
C PRO A 227 -19.55 -7.27 -2.07
N PHE A 228 -20.09 -7.64 -0.92
CA PHE A 228 -20.46 -6.70 0.14
C PHE A 228 -19.97 -7.18 1.50
N ALA A 229 -20.74 -8.01 2.22
CA ALA A 229 -20.34 -8.50 3.55
C ALA A 229 -19.09 -9.39 3.49
N SER A 230 -18.86 -10.05 2.36
CA SER A 230 -17.69 -10.93 2.12
C SER A 230 -16.35 -10.18 2.07
N LYS A 231 -16.36 -8.86 1.76
CA LYS A 231 -15.14 -8.06 1.52
C LYS A 231 -15.08 -6.79 2.37
N SER A 232 -16.17 -6.34 2.97
CA SER A 232 -16.25 -5.02 3.61
C SER A 232 -15.99 -5.04 5.13
N PHE A 233 -15.53 -6.15 5.71
CA PHE A 233 -15.28 -6.24 7.15
C PHE A 233 -13.87 -5.81 7.55
N ALA A 234 -12.85 -6.03 6.71
CA ALA A 234 -11.49 -5.57 6.94
C ALA A 234 -10.62 -5.66 5.68
N THR A 235 -9.70 -4.71 5.54
CA THR A 235 -8.52 -4.77 4.67
C THR A 235 -7.33 -4.31 5.49
N SER A 236 -6.31 -5.14 5.66
CA SER A 236 -5.09 -4.77 6.39
C SER A 236 -4.10 -4.10 5.46
N MET A 237 -3.45 -3.01 5.93
CA MET A 237 -2.52 -2.19 5.12
C MET A 237 -1.18 -2.03 5.84
N SER A 238 -0.06 -2.08 5.11
CA SER A 238 1.26 -1.81 5.66
C SER A 238 1.36 -0.39 6.23
N ALA A 239 2.11 -0.25 7.34
CA ALA A 239 2.33 1.05 7.97
C ALA A 239 3.32 1.94 7.20
N TRP A 240 4.00 1.39 6.22
CA TRP A 240 5.02 2.06 5.41
C TRP A 240 4.55 2.24 3.97
N VAL A 241 4.64 3.47 3.47
CA VAL A 241 4.35 3.83 2.08
C VAL A 241 5.67 3.98 1.35
N THR A 242 5.98 3.05 0.45
CA THR A 242 7.15 3.12 -0.42
C THR A 242 6.88 4.13 -1.54
N PRO A 243 7.65 5.23 -1.66
CA PRO A 243 7.47 6.19 -2.74
C PRO A 243 7.56 5.52 -4.11
N ILE A 244 6.73 5.92 -5.06
CA ILE A 244 6.73 5.29 -6.39
C ILE A 244 8.09 5.39 -7.09
N GLU A 245 8.83 6.46 -6.85
CA GLU A 245 10.19 6.65 -7.39
C GLU A 245 11.20 5.63 -6.86
N ALA A 246 11.00 5.08 -5.66
CA ALA A 246 11.87 4.03 -5.11
C ALA A 246 11.75 2.72 -5.91
N LEU A 247 10.64 2.52 -6.62
CA LEU A 247 10.37 1.35 -7.44
C LEU A 247 10.83 1.51 -8.90
N ASN A 248 11.47 2.62 -9.28
CA ASN A 248 11.90 2.83 -10.66
C ASN A 248 12.88 1.76 -11.17
N ALA A 249 13.74 1.23 -10.30
CA ALA A 249 14.68 0.16 -10.66
C ALA A 249 14.01 -1.21 -10.83
N SER A 250 12.79 -1.37 -10.33
CA SER A 250 12.00 -2.60 -10.45
C SER A 250 11.03 -2.59 -11.65
N ARG A 251 11.04 -1.54 -12.48
CA ARG A 251 10.21 -1.52 -13.68
C ARG A 251 10.59 -2.66 -14.61
N THR A 252 9.57 -3.36 -15.09
CA THR A 252 9.73 -4.47 -16.02
C THR A 252 8.65 -4.41 -17.10
N ALA A 253 8.90 -5.03 -18.26
CA ALA A 253 7.89 -5.09 -19.31
C ALA A 253 6.64 -5.81 -18.81
N ALA A 254 5.49 -5.17 -18.94
CA ALA A 254 4.22 -5.80 -18.61
C ALA A 254 3.84 -6.87 -19.67
N PRO A 255 3.05 -7.91 -19.31
CA PRO A 255 2.59 -8.94 -20.23
C PRO A 255 1.92 -8.34 -21.48
N THR A 256 2.24 -8.87 -22.65
CA THR A 256 1.68 -8.37 -23.93
C THR A 256 0.16 -8.55 -23.96
N PRO A 257 -0.61 -7.52 -24.32
CA PRO A 257 -2.06 -7.63 -24.47
C PRO A 257 -2.42 -8.61 -25.58
N HIS A 258 -3.42 -9.43 -25.35
CA HIS A 258 -3.93 -10.38 -26.35
C HIS A 258 -5.01 -9.76 -27.27
N LEU A 259 -5.57 -8.61 -26.89
CA LEU A 259 -6.63 -7.91 -27.62
C LEU A 259 -6.26 -6.43 -27.80
N ASP A 260 -6.86 -5.81 -28.81
CA ASP A 260 -6.74 -4.36 -28.98
C ASP A 260 -7.34 -3.63 -27.78
N MET A 261 -6.51 -2.83 -27.15
CA MET A 261 -6.93 -2.01 -26.00
C MET A 261 -7.71 -0.77 -26.44
N ALA A 262 -8.69 -0.39 -25.66
CA ALA A 262 -9.34 0.91 -25.78
C ALA A 262 -8.31 2.05 -25.71
N SER A 263 -8.55 3.15 -26.40
CA SER A 263 -7.58 4.24 -26.56
C SER A 263 -7.14 4.84 -25.22
N TYR A 264 -8.03 4.94 -24.23
CA TYR A 264 -7.74 5.50 -22.91
C TYR A 264 -6.83 4.62 -22.04
N LEU A 265 -6.63 3.34 -22.40
CA LEU A 265 -5.74 2.40 -21.72
C LEU A 265 -4.36 2.27 -22.38
N LYS A 266 -4.13 2.99 -23.49
CA LYS A 266 -2.84 2.93 -24.19
C LYS A 266 -1.80 3.74 -23.44
N GLU A 267 -0.65 3.12 -23.21
CA GLU A 267 0.52 3.70 -22.55
C GLU A 267 1.61 3.96 -23.60
N SER A 268 2.34 5.08 -23.47
CA SER A 268 3.51 5.38 -24.29
C SER A 268 4.68 4.44 -23.94
N ASP A 269 4.82 4.10 -22.66
CA ASP A 269 5.76 3.11 -22.13
C ASP A 269 5.00 2.19 -21.17
N ARG A 270 4.76 0.94 -21.62
CA ARG A 270 3.96 -0.02 -20.87
C ARG A 270 4.83 -0.88 -19.96
N TYR A 271 4.78 -0.61 -18.66
CA TYR A 271 5.56 -1.33 -17.65
C TYR A 271 4.71 -1.77 -16.46
N GLY A 272 5.16 -2.84 -15.81
CA GLY A 272 4.78 -3.23 -14.47
C GLY A 272 5.95 -3.07 -13.49
N PHE A 273 5.84 -3.68 -12.32
CA PHE A 273 6.91 -3.71 -11.32
C PHE A 273 7.28 -5.15 -10.97
N ASP A 274 8.58 -5.44 -10.93
CA ASP A 274 9.13 -6.71 -10.43
C ASP A 274 9.06 -6.69 -8.90
N LEU A 275 7.86 -7.04 -8.36
CA LEU A 275 7.63 -7.19 -6.94
C LEU A 275 7.35 -8.66 -6.64
N ARG A 276 8.04 -9.19 -5.63
CA ARG A 276 7.83 -10.55 -5.14
C ARG A 276 7.10 -10.51 -3.81
N LEU A 277 5.85 -10.94 -3.81
CA LEU A 277 5.04 -11.07 -2.61
C LEU A 277 5.30 -12.44 -1.98
N ASN A 278 5.31 -12.47 -0.64
CA ASN A 278 5.39 -13.68 0.16
C ASN A 278 4.32 -13.66 1.24
N ILE A 279 3.64 -14.79 1.42
CA ILE A 279 2.60 -14.98 2.42
C ILE A 279 3.07 -16.06 3.40
N GLU A 280 3.03 -15.73 4.67
CA GLU A 280 3.32 -16.64 5.77
C GLU A 280 2.09 -16.81 6.67
N VAL A 281 1.88 -18.01 7.17
CA VAL A 281 0.93 -18.31 8.25
C VAL A 281 1.71 -18.93 9.39
N ASN A 282 1.66 -18.32 10.58
CA ASN A 282 2.40 -18.74 11.77
C ASN A 282 3.91 -18.89 11.53
N GLY A 283 4.49 -17.98 10.74
CA GLY A 283 5.91 -17.99 10.39
C GLY A 283 6.34 -19.03 9.35
N VAL A 284 5.39 -19.73 8.73
CA VAL A 284 5.66 -20.69 7.66
C VAL A 284 5.20 -20.08 6.33
N GLY A 285 6.10 -20.01 5.34
CA GLY A 285 5.75 -19.59 3.98
C GLY A 285 4.73 -20.56 3.35
N VAL A 286 3.60 -20.05 2.91
CA VAL A 286 2.48 -20.83 2.36
C VAL A 286 2.18 -20.50 0.90
N ALA A 287 2.51 -19.29 0.44
CA ALA A 287 2.35 -18.88 -0.95
C ALA A 287 3.28 -17.70 -1.29
N GLY A 288 3.47 -17.47 -2.58
CA GLY A 288 4.15 -16.31 -3.13
C GLY A 288 3.58 -15.94 -4.49
N ALA A 289 3.84 -14.72 -4.94
CA ALA A 289 3.42 -14.24 -6.25
C ALA A 289 4.41 -13.25 -6.83
N ASP A 290 4.54 -13.30 -8.15
CA ASP A 290 5.23 -12.29 -8.95
C ASP A 290 4.21 -11.26 -9.45
N PHE A 291 4.33 -10.03 -8.97
CA PHE A 291 3.44 -8.93 -9.37
C PHE A 291 3.64 -8.53 -10.84
N ALA A 292 4.83 -8.80 -11.39
CA ALA A 292 5.14 -8.60 -12.80
C ALA A 292 4.21 -9.37 -13.77
N GLU A 293 3.54 -10.44 -13.28
CA GLU A 293 2.56 -11.21 -14.05
C GLU A 293 1.19 -10.52 -14.16
N SER A 294 1.02 -9.35 -13.54
CA SER A 294 -0.21 -8.57 -13.61
C SER A 294 -0.55 -8.21 -15.05
N TYR A 295 -1.74 -8.62 -15.51
CA TYR A 295 -2.17 -8.33 -16.87
C TYR A 295 -2.41 -6.83 -17.09
N TRP A 296 -3.07 -6.17 -16.15
CA TRP A 296 -3.27 -4.73 -16.14
C TRP A 296 -2.17 -4.04 -15.37
N THR A 297 -1.56 -3.02 -15.99
CA THR A 297 -0.58 -2.20 -15.27
C THR A 297 -1.28 -1.32 -14.22
N PRO A 298 -0.58 -0.91 -13.16
CA PRO A 298 -1.13 0.05 -12.21
C PRO A 298 -1.56 1.37 -12.86
N ALA A 299 -0.88 1.79 -13.93
CA ALA A 299 -1.23 2.97 -14.71
C ALA A 299 -2.55 2.80 -15.47
N GLN A 300 -2.80 1.62 -16.03
CA GLN A 300 -4.08 1.30 -16.67
C GLN A 300 -5.24 1.21 -15.66
N GLN A 301 -4.97 0.71 -14.46
CA GLN A 301 -5.95 0.71 -13.37
C GLN A 301 -6.30 2.15 -12.95
N LEU A 302 -5.31 3.04 -12.85
CA LEU A 302 -5.52 4.48 -12.60
C LEU A 302 -6.39 5.13 -13.69
N ALA A 303 -6.10 4.86 -14.95
CA ALA A 303 -6.90 5.37 -16.06
C ALA A 303 -8.35 4.88 -16.01
N GLN A 304 -8.55 3.60 -15.66
CA GLN A 304 -9.90 3.04 -15.48
C GLN A 304 -10.67 3.70 -14.34
N LEU A 305 -10.02 4.07 -13.22
CA LEU A 305 -10.66 4.79 -12.11
C LEU A 305 -11.33 6.07 -12.58
N THR A 306 -10.74 6.75 -13.55
CA THR A 306 -11.18 8.07 -14.01
C THR A 306 -11.87 8.04 -15.37
N ALA A 307 -11.99 6.88 -16.02
CA ALA A 307 -12.55 6.74 -17.38
C ALA A 307 -13.96 7.34 -17.52
N GLY A 308 -14.79 7.28 -16.48
CA GLY A 308 -16.11 7.90 -16.41
C GLY A 308 -16.10 9.36 -15.95
N GLY A 309 -14.93 9.99 -15.79
CA GLY A 309 -14.81 11.36 -15.28
C GLY A 309 -14.81 11.47 -13.76
N ALA A 310 -14.57 10.37 -13.04
CA ALA A 310 -14.46 10.41 -11.58
C ALA A 310 -13.22 11.20 -11.14
N LEU A 311 -13.35 11.93 -10.04
CA LEU A 311 -12.32 12.77 -9.44
C LEU A 311 -11.34 11.91 -8.62
N LEU A 312 -10.03 12.12 -8.81
CA LEU A 312 -9.01 11.65 -7.87
C LEU A 312 -8.84 12.66 -6.73
N ARG A 313 -8.68 12.15 -5.52
CA ARG A 313 -8.39 12.97 -4.33
C ARG A 313 -7.22 12.40 -3.55
N PRO A 314 -6.42 13.28 -2.88
CA PRO A 314 -5.36 12.83 -1.99
C PRO A 314 -5.87 11.88 -0.91
N GLY A 315 -5.24 10.73 -0.79
CA GLY A 315 -5.63 9.68 0.13
C GLY A 315 -6.58 8.61 -0.44
N LEU A 316 -7.01 8.71 -1.71
CA LEU A 316 -7.64 7.59 -2.40
C LEU A 316 -6.61 6.45 -2.53
N LEU A 317 -7.04 5.24 -2.22
CA LEU A 317 -6.28 4.00 -2.36
C LEU A 317 -6.95 3.11 -3.40
N TYR A 318 -6.17 2.51 -4.30
CA TYR A 318 -6.67 1.40 -5.09
C TYR A 318 -5.76 0.18 -4.93
N GLY A 319 -6.38 -0.98 -4.68
CA GLY A 319 -5.74 -2.28 -4.65
C GLY A 319 -5.59 -2.83 -6.07
N SER A 320 -4.48 -3.50 -6.32
CA SER A 320 -4.18 -4.11 -7.62
C SER A 320 -5.10 -5.27 -7.98
N GLY A 321 -5.76 -5.84 -6.99
CA GLY A 321 -6.36 -7.15 -7.01
C GLY A 321 -5.39 -8.23 -6.54
N GLU A 322 -5.93 -9.38 -6.23
CA GLU A 322 -5.24 -10.54 -5.68
C GLU A 322 -4.05 -10.99 -6.55
N ALA A 323 -2.83 -10.81 -6.05
CA ALA A 323 -1.61 -11.28 -6.69
C ALA A 323 -1.34 -12.77 -6.44
N ALA A 324 -1.60 -13.24 -5.21
CA ALA A 324 -1.45 -14.63 -4.82
C ALA A 324 -2.80 -15.30 -4.60
N THR A 325 -3.01 -16.47 -5.19
CA THR A 325 -4.20 -17.30 -4.97
C THR A 325 -3.86 -18.49 -4.08
N GLY A 326 -4.70 -18.75 -3.09
CA GLY A 326 -4.66 -19.94 -2.28
C GLY A 326 -6.01 -20.12 -1.61
N GLN A 327 -6.39 -21.35 -1.29
CA GLN A 327 -7.47 -21.58 -0.34
C GLN A 327 -6.82 -21.89 1.01
N PHE A 328 -6.72 -20.87 1.86
CA PHE A 328 -6.10 -21.01 3.16
C PHE A 328 -7.16 -21.41 4.18
N GLN A 329 -6.87 -22.48 4.95
CA GLN A 329 -7.73 -22.89 6.07
C GLN A 329 -7.27 -22.16 7.34
N LEU A 330 -7.67 -20.90 7.48
CA LEU A 330 -7.26 -20.06 8.58
C LEU A 330 -8.09 -20.34 9.84
N ALA A 331 -7.40 -20.67 10.93
CA ALA A 331 -7.98 -20.87 12.25
C ALA A 331 -7.97 -19.58 13.09
N ASN A 332 -8.76 -19.57 14.16
CA ASN A 332 -8.62 -18.52 15.20
C ASN A 332 -7.29 -18.71 15.93
N GLY A 333 -6.57 -17.63 16.12
CA GLY A 333 -5.23 -17.61 16.70
C GLY A 333 -4.12 -17.58 15.66
N ASP A 334 -4.39 -17.90 14.39
CA ASP A 334 -3.38 -17.80 13.34
C ASP A 334 -2.93 -16.35 13.12
N THR A 335 -1.64 -16.20 12.85
CA THR A 335 -1.03 -14.94 12.43
C THR A 335 -0.67 -15.06 10.95
N VAL A 336 -1.20 -14.13 10.16
CA VAL A 336 -0.90 -14.01 8.73
C VAL A 336 0.05 -12.84 8.53
N LYS A 337 1.11 -13.06 7.75
CA LYS A 337 2.08 -12.03 7.38
C LYS A 337 2.24 -11.99 5.87
N VAL A 338 2.12 -10.79 5.30
CA VAL A 338 2.40 -10.51 3.88
C VAL A 338 3.59 -9.57 3.82
N THR A 339 4.59 -9.92 3.00
CA THR A 339 5.74 -9.08 2.70
C THR A 339 5.92 -8.96 1.20
N ALA A 340 6.61 -7.91 0.74
CA ALA A 340 7.06 -7.82 -0.64
C ALA A 340 8.41 -7.15 -0.74
N THR A 341 9.19 -7.59 -1.74
CA THR A 341 10.47 -7.01 -2.11
C THR A 341 10.56 -6.75 -3.60
N ALA A 342 11.40 -5.79 -3.97
CA ALA A 342 11.70 -5.41 -5.34
C ALA A 342 13.20 -5.24 -5.54
N PRO A 343 13.74 -5.41 -6.76
CA PRO A 343 15.07 -4.95 -7.12
C PRO A 343 15.19 -3.44 -6.94
N GLY A 344 16.24 -3.01 -6.26
CA GLY A 344 16.62 -1.61 -6.12
C GLY A 344 17.83 -1.25 -7.01
N PRO A 345 18.22 0.04 -7.04
CA PRO A 345 19.39 0.48 -7.78
C PRO A 345 20.65 -0.25 -7.33
N ARG A 346 21.55 -0.57 -8.29
CA ARG A 346 22.88 -1.17 -8.02
C ARG A 346 22.86 -2.50 -7.28
N GLY A 347 21.81 -3.30 -7.46
CA GLY A 347 21.67 -4.61 -6.83
C GLY A 347 21.21 -4.56 -5.38
N THR A 348 20.75 -3.41 -4.89
CA THR A 348 20.08 -3.32 -3.59
C THR A 348 18.67 -3.92 -3.66
N THR A 349 18.07 -4.13 -2.51
CA THR A 349 16.67 -4.58 -2.40
C THR A 349 15.83 -3.46 -1.79
N ILE A 350 14.60 -3.33 -2.27
CA ILE A 350 13.56 -2.44 -1.73
C ILE A 350 12.49 -3.31 -1.08
N ALA A 351 12.11 -3.05 0.18
CA ALA A 351 10.97 -3.70 0.82
C ALA A 351 9.79 -2.72 0.95
N LEU A 352 8.57 -3.24 0.76
CA LEU A 352 7.34 -2.45 0.90
C LEU A 352 6.77 -2.48 2.33
N GLY A 353 7.57 -2.89 3.30
CA GLY A 353 7.10 -3.13 4.66
C GLY A 353 6.44 -4.51 4.80
N GLU A 354 5.52 -4.60 5.74
CA GLU A 354 4.79 -5.82 6.03
C GLU A 354 3.35 -5.54 6.43
N VAL A 355 2.47 -6.50 6.19
CA VAL A 355 1.13 -6.60 6.77
C VAL A 355 1.12 -7.81 7.66
N GLU A 356 0.98 -7.62 8.97
CA GLU A 356 0.86 -8.71 9.93
C GLU A 356 -0.45 -8.57 10.71
N THR A 357 -1.22 -9.65 10.79
CA THR A 357 -2.55 -9.65 11.41
C THR A 357 -2.81 -10.97 12.10
N ARG A 358 -3.22 -10.93 13.36
CA ARG A 358 -3.68 -12.10 14.11
C ARG A 358 -5.19 -12.21 14.06
N ILE A 359 -5.70 -13.43 13.81
CA ILE A 359 -7.13 -13.72 13.71
C ILE A 359 -7.68 -14.07 15.09
N LEU A 360 -8.68 -13.31 15.52
CA LEU A 360 -9.41 -13.59 16.76
C LEU A 360 -10.73 -14.36 16.49
N PRO A 361 -11.28 -15.05 17.49
CA PRO A 361 -12.62 -15.64 17.40
C PRO A 361 -13.68 -14.57 17.07
N SER A 362 -14.75 -15.00 16.40
CA SER A 362 -15.94 -14.15 16.24
C SER A 362 -16.57 -13.82 17.60
N ILE A 363 -17.15 -12.65 17.71
CA ILE A 363 -17.92 -12.23 18.92
C ILE A 363 -19.39 -12.66 18.85
N THR A 364 -19.81 -13.32 17.78
CA THR A 364 -21.20 -13.77 17.53
C THR A 364 -21.29 -15.29 17.52
#